data_24c9184834d01f276e02cb132a509452
#
_entry.id   24c9184834d01f276e02cb132a509452
#
_cell.length_a   1.000
_cell.length_b   1.000
_cell.length_c   1.000
_cell.angle_alpha   90.00
_cell.angle_beta   90.00
_cell.angle_gamma   90.00
#
_symmetry.space_group_name_H-M   'P 1'
#
loop_
_entity.id
_entity.type
_entity.pdbx_description
1 polymer ?
#
loop_
_entity_poly.entity_id
_entity_poly.type
_entity_poly.pdbx_seq_one_letter_code
_entity_poly.pdbx_strand_id
1 'polypeptide(L)'
;MKNNILLKTNLLVSVILLVGFALIATLSYRANYNASLVKIKQVSSLASEGIYYRLSTMLTKPVNISQTMAHDSLLIKLLEEEGSRYQEAGYQETIGKYLDTYKNKYAYDSVFLVSASTNNYYNFNGLDRNLVRG
;
A
#
# COMPACT_ATOMS: atom_id res chain seq x y z
N MET A 1 32.54 -68.64 22.73
CA MET A 1 32.23 -67.54 23.67
C MET A 1 32.69 -66.14 23.22
N LYS A 2 33.88 -66.02 22.63
CA LYS A 2 34.42 -64.65 22.18
C LYS A 2 33.55 -63.90 21.18
N ASN A 3 32.92 -64.58 20.20
CA ASN A 3 32.09 -63.93 19.17
C ASN A 3 30.85 -63.33 19.73
N ASN A 4 30.22 -63.82 20.78
CA ASN A 4 29.04 -63.30 21.39
C ASN A 4 29.30 -61.99 22.17
N ILE A 5 30.46 -61.78 22.69
CA ILE A 5 30.89 -60.60 23.42
C ILE A 5 31.11 -59.46 22.41
N LEU A 6 31.83 -59.69 21.31
CA LEU A 6 32.05 -58.72 20.24
C LEU A 6 30.73 -58.28 19.60
N LEU A 7 29.81 -59.19 19.36
CA LEU A 7 28.51 -58.88 18.77
C LEU A 7 27.65 -58.02 19.70
N LYS A 8 27.66 -58.33 21.00
CA LYS A 8 26.95 -57.50 22.02
C LYS A 8 27.56 -56.13 22.15
N THR A 9 28.88 -56.00 22.11
CA THR A 9 29.54 -54.68 22.19
C THR A 9 29.27 -53.84 20.96
N ASN A 10 29.32 -54.39 19.75
CA ASN A 10 28.99 -53.67 18.52
C ASN A 10 27.54 -53.24 18.48
N LEU A 11 26.62 -54.10 18.94
CA LEU A 11 25.19 -53.73 19.02
C LEU A 11 24.97 -52.61 20.02
N LEU A 12 25.60 -52.63 21.18
CA LEU A 12 25.49 -51.57 22.18
C LEU A 12 26.02 -50.22 21.66
N VAL A 13 27.17 -50.22 20.98
CA VAL A 13 27.76 -49.04 20.37
C VAL A 13 26.83 -48.48 19.27
N SER A 14 26.29 -49.35 18.42
CA SER A 14 25.33 -48.92 17.36
C SER A 14 24.07 -48.29 17.94
N VAL A 15 23.52 -48.83 19.02
CA VAL A 15 22.33 -48.23 19.69
C VAL A 15 22.66 -46.87 20.28
N ILE A 16 23.82 -46.73 20.94
CA ILE A 16 24.23 -45.42 21.50
C ILE A 16 24.40 -44.38 20.39
N LEU A 17 25.02 -44.75 19.27
CA LEU A 17 25.19 -43.87 18.13
C LEU A 17 23.83 -43.45 17.53
N LEU A 18 22.90 -44.40 17.35
CA LEU A 18 21.55 -44.08 16.85
C LEU A 18 20.80 -43.13 17.76
N VAL A 19 20.83 -43.35 19.06
CA VAL A 19 20.21 -42.46 20.05
C VAL A 19 20.85 -41.07 20.01
N GLY A 20 22.19 -41.00 19.94
CA GLY A 20 22.92 -39.74 19.81
C GLY A 20 22.54 -38.95 18.57
N PHE A 21 22.48 -39.61 17.40
CA PHE A 21 22.04 -38.98 16.17
C PHE A 21 20.57 -38.49 16.23
N ALA A 22 19.67 -39.28 16.81
CA ALA A 22 18.28 -38.90 16.97
C ALA A 22 18.14 -37.67 17.86
N LEU A 23 18.89 -37.58 18.95
CA LEU A 23 18.88 -36.40 19.82
C LEU A 23 19.41 -35.16 19.09
N ILE A 24 20.57 -35.28 18.41
CA ILE A 24 21.15 -34.16 17.65
C ILE A 24 20.18 -33.70 16.56
N ALA A 25 19.61 -34.62 15.79
CA ALA A 25 18.64 -34.28 14.73
C ALA A 25 17.43 -33.56 15.28
N THR A 26 16.86 -34.00 16.42
CA THR A 26 15.72 -33.38 17.05
C THR A 26 16.03 -31.96 17.55
N LEU A 27 17.18 -31.78 18.19
CA LEU A 27 17.60 -30.45 18.67
C LEU A 27 17.89 -29.52 17.52
N SER A 28 18.58 -29.96 16.48
CA SER A 28 18.85 -29.16 15.27
C SER A 28 17.58 -28.79 14.55
N TYR A 29 16.62 -29.70 14.42
CA TYR A 29 15.32 -29.40 13.81
C TYR A 29 14.59 -28.32 14.58
N ARG A 30 14.48 -28.43 15.92
CA ARG A 30 13.82 -27.41 16.76
C ARG A 30 14.51 -26.06 16.68
N ALA A 31 15.83 -26.02 16.73
CA ALA A 31 16.59 -24.78 16.62
C ALA A 31 16.37 -24.10 15.26
N ASN A 32 16.47 -24.85 14.17
CA ASN A 32 16.23 -24.33 12.81
C ASN A 32 14.78 -23.87 12.61
N TYR A 33 13.81 -24.63 13.12
CA TYR A 33 12.40 -24.26 13.03
C TYR A 33 12.12 -22.94 13.74
N ASN A 34 12.58 -22.79 14.98
CA ASN A 34 12.41 -21.56 15.76
C ASN A 34 13.13 -20.37 15.09
N ALA A 35 14.35 -20.55 14.60
CA ALA A 35 15.08 -19.53 13.88
C ALA A 35 14.35 -19.09 12.59
N SER A 36 13.78 -20.05 11.86
CA SER A 36 12.99 -19.77 10.66
C SER A 36 11.70 -18.98 10.98
N LEU A 37 10.98 -19.34 12.03
CA LEU A 37 9.79 -18.61 12.48
C LEU A 37 10.12 -17.16 12.85
N VAL A 38 11.22 -16.95 13.59
CA VAL A 38 11.66 -15.60 13.95
C VAL A 38 11.99 -14.77 12.69
N LYS A 39 12.73 -15.36 11.75
CA LYS A 39 13.05 -14.71 10.46
C LYS A 39 11.80 -14.36 9.66
N ILE A 40 10.84 -15.28 9.55
CA ILE A 40 9.58 -15.03 8.84
C ILE A 40 8.82 -13.89 9.49
N LYS A 41 8.70 -13.86 10.81
CA LYS A 41 8.05 -12.75 11.54
C LYS A 41 8.75 -11.42 11.29
N GLN A 42 10.07 -11.38 11.36
CA GLN A 42 10.84 -10.17 11.10
C GLN A 42 10.66 -9.66 9.67
N VAL A 43 10.78 -10.54 8.67
CA VAL A 43 10.59 -10.17 7.26
C VAL A 43 9.17 -9.69 7.01
N SER A 44 8.15 -10.37 7.55
CA SER A 44 6.75 -9.97 7.44
C SER A 44 6.50 -8.60 8.07
N SER A 45 7.06 -8.33 9.25
CA SER A 45 6.93 -7.05 9.94
C SER A 45 7.57 -5.92 9.13
N LEU A 46 8.82 -6.12 8.67
CA LEU A 46 9.54 -5.13 7.86
C LEU A 46 8.83 -4.87 6.51
N ALA A 47 8.31 -5.91 5.87
CA ALA A 47 7.55 -5.76 4.63
C ALA A 47 6.27 -4.97 4.85
N SER A 48 5.51 -5.28 5.91
CA SER A 48 4.28 -4.58 6.25
C SER A 48 4.53 -3.10 6.59
N GLU A 49 5.58 -2.82 7.36
CA GLU A 49 5.99 -1.46 7.69
C GLU A 49 6.43 -0.69 6.44
N GLY A 50 7.23 -1.32 5.58
CA GLY A 50 7.65 -0.72 4.30
C GLY A 50 6.47 -0.40 3.38
N ILE A 51 5.47 -1.28 3.28
CA ILE A 51 4.24 -1.04 2.53
C ILE A 51 3.45 0.12 3.13
N TYR A 52 3.29 0.14 4.45
CA TYR A 52 2.60 1.22 5.16
C TYR A 52 3.25 2.59 4.89
N TYR A 53 4.57 2.70 5.02
CA TYR A 53 5.28 3.95 4.72
C TYR A 53 5.14 4.38 3.27
N ARG A 54 5.23 3.45 2.32
CA ARG A 54 5.04 3.76 0.89
C ARG A 54 3.63 4.26 0.62
N LEU A 55 2.60 3.59 1.12
CA LEU A 55 1.22 4.02 0.97
C LEU A 55 0.96 5.37 1.64
N SER A 56 1.43 5.56 2.86
CA SER A 56 1.31 6.83 3.59
C SER A 56 1.95 7.97 2.79
N THR A 57 3.17 7.78 2.29
CA THR A 57 3.87 8.80 1.50
C THR A 57 3.15 9.08 0.18
N MET A 58 2.64 8.05 -0.50
CA MET A 58 1.90 8.21 -1.75
C MET A 58 0.58 8.96 -1.57
N LEU A 59 -0.11 8.76 -0.44
CA LEU A 59 -1.40 9.38 -0.17
C LEU A 59 -1.29 10.77 0.47
N THR A 60 -0.24 11.03 1.24
CA THR A 60 -0.08 12.31 1.96
C THR A 60 -0.03 13.49 1.01
N LYS A 61 0.69 13.40 -0.10
CA LYS A 61 0.79 14.49 -1.08
C LYS A 61 -0.56 14.82 -1.72
N PRO A 62 -1.31 13.86 -2.32
CA PRO A 62 -2.65 14.14 -2.87
C PRO A 62 -3.64 14.68 -1.85
N VAL A 63 -3.64 14.13 -0.63
CA VAL A 63 -4.54 14.57 0.45
C VAL A 63 -4.25 16.03 0.82
N ASN A 64 -3.00 16.40 1.06
CA ASN A 64 -2.62 17.77 1.38
C ASN A 64 -2.97 18.75 0.26
N ILE A 65 -2.78 18.35 -0.99
CA ILE A 65 -3.13 19.17 -2.15
C ILE A 65 -4.65 19.34 -2.25
N SER A 66 -5.43 18.27 -2.07
CA SER A 66 -6.89 18.35 -2.07
C SER A 66 -7.41 19.24 -0.93
N GLN A 67 -6.80 19.18 0.25
CA GLN A 67 -7.12 20.09 1.36
C GLN A 67 -6.75 21.53 1.03
N THR A 68 -5.62 21.78 0.37
CA THR A 68 -5.25 23.12 -0.09
C THR A 68 -6.25 23.67 -1.09
N MET A 69 -6.67 22.83 -2.06
CA MET A 69 -7.70 23.22 -3.03
C MET A 69 -9.04 23.52 -2.35
N ALA A 70 -9.43 22.72 -1.35
CA ALA A 70 -10.68 22.92 -0.62
C ALA A 70 -10.75 24.26 0.17
N HIS A 71 -9.60 24.84 0.49
CA HIS A 71 -9.48 26.14 1.15
C HIS A 71 -9.09 27.28 0.20
N ASP A 72 -8.96 27.00 -1.09
CA ASP A 72 -8.62 28.00 -2.10
C ASP A 72 -9.84 28.90 -2.38
N SER A 73 -9.68 30.18 -2.11
CA SER A 73 -10.75 31.17 -2.29
C SER A 73 -11.24 31.29 -3.73
N LEU A 74 -10.38 31.04 -4.71
CA LEU A 74 -10.77 31.01 -6.12
C LEU A 74 -11.68 29.83 -6.41
N LEU A 75 -11.35 28.65 -5.93
CA LEU A 75 -12.19 27.46 -6.12
C LEU A 75 -13.53 27.61 -5.41
N ILE A 76 -13.52 28.10 -4.17
CA ILE A 76 -14.78 28.37 -3.42
C ILE A 76 -15.67 29.30 -4.20
N LYS A 77 -15.15 30.43 -4.69
CA LYS A 77 -15.92 31.40 -5.49
C LYS A 77 -16.47 30.77 -6.77
N LEU A 78 -15.65 29.98 -7.49
CA LEU A 78 -16.12 29.29 -8.69
C LEU A 78 -17.28 28.33 -8.37
N LEU A 79 -17.21 27.60 -7.26
CA LEU A 79 -18.27 26.68 -6.86
C LEU A 79 -19.57 27.41 -6.40
N GLU A 80 -19.44 28.57 -5.77
CA GLU A 80 -20.61 29.43 -5.41
C GLU A 80 -21.33 29.94 -6.65
N GLU A 81 -20.60 30.31 -7.71
CA GLU A 81 -21.14 30.81 -8.96
C GLU A 81 -21.64 29.68 -9.90
N GLU A 82 -21.30 28.43 -9.63
CA GLU A 82 -21.56 27.29 -10.52
C GLU A 82 -23.02 27.16 -10.95
N GLY A 83 -23.95 27.25 -9.99
CA GLY A 83 -25.37 27.00 -10.25
C GLY A 83 -25.96 27.86 -11.38
N SER A 84 -25.43 29.07 -11.57
CA SER A 84 -25.88 30.01 -12.61
C SER A 84 -25.00 29.99 -13.86
N ARG A 85 -23.74 29.56 -13.76
CA ARG A 85 -22.72 29.78 -14.81
C ARG A 85 -22.12 28.53 -15.42
N TYR A 86 -22.47 27.34 -14.93
CA TYR A 86 -21.81 26.10 -15.38
C TYR A 86 -21.92 25.81 -16.88
N GLN A 87 -22.90 26.39 -17.58
CA GLN A 87 -23.06 26.26 -19.04
C GLN A 87 -22.26 27.30 -19.84
N GLU A 88 -21.72 28.33 -19.19
CA GLU A 88 -20.91 29.35 -19.86
C GLU A 88 -19.52 28.76 -20.22
N ALA A 89 -19.14 28.92 -21.49
CA ALA A 89 -17.84 28.44 -21.97
C ALA A 89 -16.65 29.05 -21.18
N GLY A 90 -16.71 30.32 -20.86
CA GLY A 90 -15.68 31.01 -20.07
C GLY A 90 -15.58 30.53 -18.63
N TYR A 91 -16.69 30.10 -18.03
CA TYR A 91 -16.68 29.48 -16.70
C TYR A 91 -16.02 28.09 -16.74
N GLN A 92 -16.41 27.27 -17.70
CA GLN A 92 -15.83 25.93 -17.88
C GLN A 92 -14.31 25.99 -18.18
N GLU A 93 -13.89 26.96 -19.00
CA GLU A 93 -12.47 27.19 -19.29
C GLU A 93 -11.72 27.61 -18.02
N THR A 94 -12.31 28.44 -17.17
CA THR A 94 -11.70 28.90 -15.92
C THR A 94 -11.47 27.74 -14.93
N ILE A 95 -12.48 26.89 -14.73
CA ILE A 95 -12.35 25.68 -13.91
C ILE A 95 -11.30 24.72 -14.52
N GLY A 96 -11.36 24.51 -15.82
CA GLY A 96 -10.38 23.66 -16.53
C GLY A 96 -8.94 24.13 -16.32
N LYS A 97 -8.69 25.44 -16.51
CA LYS A 97 -7.36 26.05 -16.27
C LYS A 97 -6.91 25.94 -14.81
N TYR A 98 -7.84 26.10 -13.87
CA TYR A 98 -7.56 25.91 -12.45
C TYR A 98 -7.07 24.49 -12.18
N LEU A 99 -7.80 23.47 -12.64
CA LEU A 99 -7.45 22.07 -12.46
C LEU A 99 -6.15 21.69 -13.20
N ASP A 100 -5.95 22.22 -14.43
CA ASP A 100 -4.73 22.01 -15.21
C ASP A 100 -3.48 22.60 -14.51
N THR A 101 -3.64 23.76 -13.85
CA THR A 101 -2.57 24.36 -13.04
C THR A 101 -2.09 23.39 -11.95
N TYR A 102 -3.00 22.77 -11.21
CA TYR A 102 -2.65 21.80 -10.18
C TYR A 102 -2.08 20.51 -10.78
N LYS A 103 -2.65 20.02 -11.89
CA LYS A 103 -2.14 18.86 -12.63
C LYS A 103 -0.68 19.05 -13.01
N ASN A 104 -0.36 20.17 -13.66
CA ASN A 104 0.98 20.45 -14.15
C ASN A 104 1.98 20.77 -13.02
N LYS A 105 1.56 21.56 -12.02
CA LYS A 105 2.40 21.93 -10.87
C LYS A 105 2.87 20.72 -10.07
N TYR A 106 2.04 19.71 -9.93
CA TYR A 106 2.32 18.55 -9.10
C TYR A 106 2.62 17.27 -9.89
N ALA A 107 2.65 17.38 -11.22
CA ALA A 107 2.90 16.27 -12.15
C ALA A 107 1.94 15.09 -11.94
N TYR A 108 0.64 15.38 -11.85
CA TYR A 108 -0.40 14.36 -11.81
C TYR A 108 -0.87 14.00 -13.21
N ASP A 109 -1.25 12.75 -13.42
CA ASP A 109 -1.88 12.30 -14.66
C ASP A 109 -3.27 12.91 -14.85
N SER A 110 -4.00 13.11 -13.76
CA SER A 110 -5.33 13.73 -13.76
C SER A 110 -5.61 14.46 -12.45
N VAL A 111 -6.32 15.57 -12.55
CA VAL A 111 -6.97 16.29 -11.45
C VAL A 111 -8.42 16.52 -11.84
N PHE A 112 -9.32 16.22 -10.94
CA PHE A 112 -10.76 16.37 -11.18
C PHE A 112 -11.48 16.93 -9.96
N LEU A 113 -12.65 17.47 -10.20
CA LEU A 113 -13.55 18.02 -9.20
C LEU A 113 -14.96 17.50 -9.44
N VAL A 114 -15.63 17.10 -8.38
CA VAL A 114 -17.06 16.77 -8.40
C VAL A 114 -17.78 17.78 -7.53
N SER A 115 -18.69 18.55 -8.13
CA SER A 115 -19.54 19.48 -7.38
C SER A 115 -20.66 18.72 -6.67
N ALA A 116 -20.77 18.90 -5.36
CA ALA A 116 -21.83 18.30 -4.56
C ALA A 116 -23.21 18.98 -4.81
N SER A 117 -23.22 20.22 -5.28
CA SER A 117 -24.46 20.98 -5.51
C SER A 117 -25.12 20.65 -6.84
N THR A 118 -24.33 20.44 -7.88
CA THR A 118 -24.83 20.22 -9.25
C THR A 118 -24.59 18.81 -9.76
N ASN A 119 -23.77 18.01 -9.07
CA ASN A 119 -23.27 16.70 -9.50
C ASN A 119 -22.48 16.76 -10.83
N ASN A 120 -21.95 17.93 -11.16
CA ASN A 120 -21.08 18.09 -12.32
C ASN A 120 -19.67 17.56 -12.02
N TYR A 121 -19.12 16.82 -12.97
CA TYR A 121 -17.75 16.34 -12.96
C TYR A 121 -16.91 17.21 -13.89
N TYR A 122 -15.91 17.85 -13.33
CA TYR A 122 -14.95 18.68 -14.05
C TYR A 122 -13.58 18.02 -14.06
N ASN A 123 -12.89 18.11 -15.19
CA ASN A 123 -11.48 17.76 -15.33
C ASN A 123 -10.69 18.96 -15.90
N PHE A 124 -9.44 18.78 -16.26
CA PHE A 124 -8.59 19.82 -16.81
C PHE A 124 -9.04 20.36 -18.19
N ASN A 125 -10.01 19.72 -18.83
CA ASN A 125 -10.66 20.22 -20.06
C ASN A 125 -11.97 21.00 -19.79
N GLY A 126 -12.37 21.14 -18.53
CA GLY A 126 -13.63 21.77 -18.12
C GLY A 126 -14.69 20.76 -17.70
N LEU A 127 -15.96 21.06 -17.98
CA LEU A 127 -17.08 20.17 -17.68
C LEU A 127 -17.04 18.92 -18.57
N ASP A 128 -16.92 17.74 -17.97
CA ASP A 128 -16.91 16.46 -18.68
C ASP A 128 -18.32 15.86 -18.73
N ARG A 129 -18.99 15.74 -17.58
CA ARG A 129 -20.34 15.15 -17.49
C ARG A 129 -21.07 15.55 -16.21
N ASN A 130 -22.38 15.30 -16.20
CA ASN A 130 -23.19 15.36 -14.99
C ASN A 130 -23.47 13.92 -14.50
N LEU A 131 -23.12 13.62 -13.25
CA LEU A 131 -23.18 12.27 -12.68
C LEU A 131 -24.59 11.72 -12.44
N VAL A 132 -25.61 12.60 -12.43
CA VAL A 132 -27.02 12.19 -12.24
C VAL A 132 -27.70 11.86 -13.57
N ARG A 133 -27.16 12.39 -14.68
CA ARG A 133 -27.75 12.25 -16.02
C ARG A 133 -27.00 11.25 -16.92
N GLY A 134 -26.06 10.49 -16.31
CA GLY A 134 -25.16 9.56 -17.01
C GLY A 134 -25.79 8.39 -17.69
#